data_ed8e63aebf0f34533f567d7f57308dc8
#
_entry.id   ed8e63aebf0f34533f567d7f57308dc8
#
_cell.length_a   1.000
_cell.length_b   1.000
_cell.length_c   1.000
_cell.angle_alpha   90.00
_cell.angle_beta   90.00
_cell.angle_gamma   90.00
#
_symmetry.space_group_name_H-M   'P 1'
#
loop_
_entity.id
_entity.type
_entity.pdbx_description
1 polymer ?
#
loop_
_entity_poly.entity_id
_entity_poly.type
_entity_poly.pdbx_seq_one_letter_code
_entity_poly.pdbx_strand_id
1 'polypeptide(L)'
;MWQRGKSYKADGVLSTVNVVEALQEFWQMKASRNGSTASGGSGALVIYESVPAAHPPYVCYVTLPGGACFGSFQNCPTKAEARRSAAKIALMNSVFNEHESRRISEHFIEKAVAEARASFAGDAAAHHQDPSAGIAAFRFMLEANKGRTMLEFQELMTVFQLLHWNGSLRAMRERQCSRQEVVAHYSARALDDAMREQMAREWASREREAAATGGGVIRNELARAERELRAARVAARELRFPKEKRDILLLAARLAPPNSNSDLTARN
;
A
#
# COMPACT_ATOMS: atom_id res chain seq x y z
N MET A 1 -22.67 14.26 0.44
CA MET A 1 -22.81 15.40 -0.48
C MET A 1 -21.53 16.23 -0.42
N TRP A 2 -20.51 15.89 -1.24
CA TRP A 2 -19.21 16.57 -1.27
C TRP A 2 -19.35 17.75 -2.22
N GLN A 3 -19.27 18.96 -1.68
CA GLN A 3 -19.27 20.19 -2.46
C GLN A 3 -18.05 20.23 -3.38
N ARG A 4 -18.30 20.56 -4.65
CA ARG A 4 -17.28 20.89 -5.65
C ARG A 4 -16.43 22.04 -5.13
N GLY A 5 -15.21 21.72 -4.65
CA GLY A 5 -14.19 22.69 -4.34
C GLY A 5 -13.73 23.38 -5.61
N LYS A 6 -13.71 24.69 -5.55
CA LYS A 6 -13.21 25.61 -6.59
C LYS A 6 -11.78 25.20 -7.00
N SER A 7 -11.58 25.02 -8.29
CA SER A 7 -10.26 24.88 -8.91
C SER A 7 -9.41 26.10 -8.56
N TYR A 8 -8.48 25.94 -7.63
CA TYR A 8 -7.44 26.95 -7.44
C TYR A 8 -6.43 26.78 -8.58
N LYS A 9 -6.26 27.83 -9.36
CA LYS A 9 -5.16 27.99 -10.31
C LYS A 9 -3.84 28.07 -9.53
N ALA A 10 -3.37 26.92 -9.06
CA ALA A 10 -2.03 26.77 -8.50
C ALA A 10 -0.99 26.42 -9.58
N ASP A 11 -1.38 26.47 -10.85
CA ASP A 11 -0.52 26.02 -11.96
C ASP A 11 0.66 26.97 -12.28
N GLY A 12 0.66 28.20 -11.76
CA GLY A 12 1.68 29.18 -12.09
C GLY A 12 2.97 29.11 -11.27
N VAL A 13 2.92 28.67 -10.02
CA VAL A 13 4.09 28.69 -9.10
C VAL A 13 4.83 27.35 -9.08
N LEU A 14 4.14 26.24 -9.29
CA LEU A 14 4.76 24.90 -9.32
C LEU A 14 5.47 24.56 -10.64
N SER A 15 5.35 25.39 -11.67
CA SER A 15 6.04 25.16 -12.95
C SER A 15 7.55 25.41 -12.90
N THR A 16 8.02 26.18 -11.92
CA THR A 16 9.44 26.52 -11.73
C THR A 16 10.16 25.62 -10.74
N VAL A 17 9.43 24.88 -9.88
CA VAL A 17 10.03 24.00 -8.88
C VAL A 17 10.28 22.61 -9.49
N ASN A 18 11.52 22.12 -9.34
CA ASN A 18 11.84 20.73 -9.66
C ASN A 18 11.24 19.80 -8.59
N VAL A 19 10.00 19.33 -8.82
CA VAL A 19 9.28 18.50 -7.86
C VAL A 19 9.98 17.18 -7.56
N VAL A 20 10.85 16.69 -8.43
CA VAL A 20 11.64 15.47 -8.22
C VAL A 20 12.71 15.72 -7.17
N GLU A 21 13.40 16.84 -7.26
CA GLU A 21 14.39 17.29 -6.26
C GLU A 21 13.71 17.64 -4.95
N ALA A 22 12.63 18.42 -4.99
CA ALA A 22 11.88 18.80 -3.79
C ALA A 22 11.38 17.59 -2.99
N LEU A 23 10.95 16.50 -3.65
CA LEU A 23 10.57 15.27 -2.99
C LEU A 23 11.77 14.59 -2.31
N GLN A 24 12.93 14.56 -2.97
CA GLN A 24 14.14 13.99 -2.41
C GLN A 24 14.62 14.78 -1.20
N GLU A 25 14.65 16.11 -1.29
CA GLU A 25 15.02 17.02 -0.19
C GLU A 25 14.08 16.87 1.01
N PHE A 26 12.77 16.79 0.78
CA PHE A 26 11.79 16.58 1.83
C PHE A 26 12.11 15.32 2.67
N TRP A 27 12.38 14.20 2.00
CA TRP A 27 12.67 12.94 2.68
C TRP A 27 14.05 12.92 3.34
N GLN A 28 15.05 13.60 2.76
CA GLN A 28 16.37 13.79 3.37
C GLN A 28 16.28 14.61 4.66
N MET A 29 15.55 15.73 4.62
CA MET A 29 15.31 16.56 5.81
C MET A 29 14.58 15.78 6.91
N LYS A 30 13.58 14.97 6.54
CA LYS A 30 12.86 14.12 7.49
C LYS A 30 13.78 13.08 8.14
N ALA A 31 14.61 12.40 7.36
CA ALA A 31 15.57 11.43 7.87
C ALA A 31 16.56 12.08 8.86
N SER A 32 17.05 13.28 8.54
CA SER A 32 17.96 14.05 9.40
C SER A 32 17.32 14.47 10.73
N ARG A 33 16.03 14.83 10.72
CA ARG A 33 15.30 15.21 11.94
C ARG A 33 15.02 14.02 12.87
N ASN A 34 14.78 12.85 12.31
CA ASN A 34 14.45 11.66 13.09
C ASN A 34 15.67 10.99 13.74
N GLY A 35 16.86 11.59 13.61
CA GLY A 35 18.09 11.07 14.24
C GLY A 35 18.45 9.65 13.82
N SER A 36 17.99 9.21 12.67
CA SER A 36 18.24 7.86 12.14
C SER A 36 19.71 7.72 11.72
N THR A 37 20.61 7.72 12.71
CA THR A 37 21.88 7.01 12.62
C THR A 37 21.66 5.51 12.82
N ALA A 38 20.57 4.98 12.27
CA ALA A 38 20.38 3.54 12.21
C ALA A 38 21.42 2.98 11.25
N SER A 39 22.36 2.28 11.82
CA SER A 39 23.39 1.46 11.21
C SER A 39 22.87 0.77 9.94
N GLY A 40 23.37 1.19 8.80
CA GLY A 40 23.08 0.56 7.52
C GLY A 40 22.73 1.58 6.44
N GLY A 41 23.71 2.24 5.90
CA GLY A 41 23.90 3.09 4.75
C GLY A 41 22.89 3.22 3.63
N SER A 42 21.59 3.22 3.90
CA SER A 42 20.57 3.63 2.93
C SER A 42 19.92 4.92 3.41
N GLY A 43 20.54 6.04 3.06
CA GLY A 43 19.90 7.36 3.20
C GLY A 43 18.50 7.29 2.62
N ALA A 44 17.58 8.15 3.09
CA ALA A 44 16.17 8.20 2.67
C ALA A 44 16.06 8.26 1.13
N LEU A 45 16.09 7.11 0.48
CA LEU A 45 16.16 7.00 -0.96
C LEU A 45 14.74 6.94 -1.54
N VAL A 46 14.44 7.91 -2.39
CA VAL A 46 13.24 7.89 -3.23
C VAL A 46 13.56 7.13 -4.52
N ILE A 47 12.87 6.00 -4.72
CA ILE A 47 13.13 5.10 -5.84
C ILE A 47 12.10 5.34 -6.95
N TYR A 48 12.58 5.52 -8.18
CA TYR A 48 11.75 5.68 -9.37
C TYR A 48 11.85 4.46 -10.28
N GLU A 49 10.71 3.89 -10.63
CA GLU A 49 10.59 2.76 -11.55
C GLU A 49 9.77 3.16 -12.78
N SER A 50 10.38 3.16 -13.95
CA SER A 50 9.67 3.37 -15.22
C SER A 50 9.17 2.03 -15.77
N VAL A 51 7.89 1.96 -16.11
CA VAL A 51 7.35 0.78 -16.78
C VAL A 51 7.93 0.72 -18.21
N PRO A 52 8.50 -0.43 -18.63
CA PRO A 52 8.99 -0.58 -19.98
C PRO A 52 7.87 -0.35 -21.00
N ALA A 53 8.07 0.62 -21.89
CA ALA A 53 7.17 0.90 -23.02
C ALA A 53 7.98 1.45 -24.18
N ALA A 54 7.71 0.98 -25.41
CA ALA A 54 8.33 1.49 -26.63
C ALA A 54 7.72 2.83 -27.05
N HIS A 55 6.43 3.03 -26.77
CA HIS A 55 5.65 4.19 -27.19
C HIS A 55 4.84 4.77 -26.02
N PRO A 56 4.44 6.07 -26.08
CA PRO A 56 3.52 6.66 -25.10
C PRO A 56 2.19 5.89 -25.05
N PRO A 57 1.47 5.95 -23.91
CA PRO A 57 1.78 6.73 -22.71
C PRO A 57 2.81 6.05 -21.80
N TYR A 58 3.75 6.85 -21.29
CA TYR A 58 4.73 6.36 -20.31
C TYR A 58 4.18 6.40 -18.89
N VAL A 59 4.58 5.41 -18.10
CA VAL A 59 4.19 5.27 -16.69
C VAL A 59 5.44 5.20 -15.83
N CYS A 60 5.43 5.94 -14.72
CA CYS A 60 6.47 5.89 -13.71
C CYS A 60 5.84 5.69 -12.33
N TYR A 61 6.44 4.83 -11.54
CA TYR A 61 6.15 4.66 -10.12
C TYR A 61 7.26 5.32 -9.31
N VAL A 62 6.91 5.84 -8.14
CA VAL A 62 7.83 6.34 -7.14
C VAL A 62 7.54 5.67 -5.82
N THR A 63 8.57 5.05 -5.23
CA THR A 63 8.49 4.43 -3.91
C THR A 63 9.25 5.30 -2.92
N LEU A 64 8.59 5.66 -1.83
CA LEU A 64 9.11 6.48 -0.76
C LEU A 64 9.78 5.61 0.32
N PRO A 65 10.67 6.17 1.14
CA PRO A 65 11.11 5.53 2.37
C PRO A 65 9.89 5.08 3.20
N GLY A 66 9.93 3.85 3.73
CA GLY A 66 8.76 3.25 4.37
C GLY A 66 7.81 2.54 3.39
N GLY A 67 8.07 2.55 2.07
CA GLY A 67 7.41 1.74 1.03
C GLY A 67 6.13 2.34 0.44
N ALA A 68 5.66 3.53 0.87
CA ALA A 68 4.54 4.19 0.22
C ALA A 68 4.85 4.39 -1.27
N CYS A 69 3.91 4.04 -2.14
CA CYS A 69 4.11 4.06 -3.58
C CYS A 69 3.04 4.88 -4.29
N PHE A 70 3.48 5.70 -5.24
CA PHE A 70 2.61 6.53 -6.07
C PHE A 70 2.99 6.37 -7.54
N GLY A 71 2.05 6.63 -8.44
CA GLY A 71 2.29 6.50 -9.87
C GLY A 71 1.85 7.74 -10.65
N SER A 72 2.41 7.92 -11.84
CA SER A 72 1.90 8.92 -12.78
C SER A 72 0.45 8.59 -13.14
N PHE A 73 -0.48 9.52 -12.88
CA PHE A 73 -1.92 9.28 -13.11
C PHE A 73 -2.37 9.69 -14.51
N GLN A 74 -1.62 10.56 -15.17
CA GLN A 74 -1.92 11.07 -16.52
C GLN A 74 -1.27 10.21 -17.60
N ASN A 75 -1.76 10.37 -18.83
CA ASN A 75 -1.08 9.88 -20.02
C ASN A 75 0.12 10.79 -20.32
N CYS A 76 1.30 10.34 -19.96
CA CYS A 76 2.52 11.14 -20.10
C CYS A 76 3.18 10.84 -21.45
N PRO A 77 3.41 11.85 -22.31
CA PRO A 77 4.04 11.68 -23.62
C PRO A 77 5.54 11.40 -23.51
N THR A 78 6.18 11.73 -22.36
CA THR A 78 7.60 11.48 -22.14
C THR A 78 7.84 10.79 -20.78
N LYS A 79 8.97 10.06 -20.68
CA LYS A 79 9.41 9.45 -19.41
C LYS A 79 9.68 10.49 -18.32
N ALA A 80 10.18 11.67 -18.70
CA ALA A 80 10.44 12.77 -17.77
C ALA A 80 9.14 13.32 -17.16
N GLU A 81 8.09 13.48 -17.97
CA GLU A 81 6.78 13.90 -17.47
C GLU A 81 6.13 12.84 -16.59
N ALA A 82 6.25 11.56 -16.93
CA ALA A 82 5.76 10.48 -16.08
C ALA A 82 6.44 10.50 -14.70
N ARG A 83 7.77 10.70 -14.66
CA ARG A 83 8.53 10.84 -13.41
C ARG A 83 8.10 12.06 -12.62
N ARG A 84 7.94 13.22 -13.28
CA ARG A 84 7.47 14.46 -12.64
C ARG A 84 6.06 14.33 -12.09
N SER A 85 5.15 13.70 -12.85
CA SER A 85 3.78 13.43 -12.42
C SER A 85 3.72 12.55 -11.17
N ALA A 86 4.49 11.47 -11.12
CA ALA A 86 4.58 10.59 -9.95
C ALA A 86 5.17 11.32 -8.73
N ALA A 87 6.25 12.09 -8.94
CA ALA A 87 6.87 12.89 -7.88
C ALA A 87 5.91 13.94 -7.29
N LYS A 88 5.12 14.61 -8.14
CA LYS A 88 4.13 15.63 -7.70
C LYS A 88 3.09 15.00 -6.76
N ILE A 89 2.54 13.85 -7.12
CA ILE A 89 1.57 13.14 -6.28
C ILE A 89 2.20 12.71 -4.97
N ALA A 90 3.39 12.13 -5.02
CA ALA A 90 4.11 11.67 -3.84
C ALA A 90 4.45 12.81 -2.88
N LEU A 91 4.92 13.95 -3.41
CA LEU A 91 5.25 15.13 -2.60
C LEU A 91 3.99 15.69 -1.90
N MET A 92 2.90 15.85 -2.63
CA MET A 92 1.63 16.33 -2.06
C MET A 92 1.13 15.41 -0.94
N ASN A 93 1.18 14.10 -1.16
CA ASN A 93 0.78 13.13 -0.14
C ASN A 93 1.74 13.11 1.05
N SER A 94 3.06 13.23 0.83
CA SER A 94 4.05 13.29 1.90
C SER A 94 3.82 14.51 2.79
N VAL A 95 3.75 15.70 2.22
CA VAL A 95 3.53 16.94 2.96
C VAL A 95 2.22 16.90 3.75
N PHE A 96 1.14 16.42 3.14
CA PHE A 96 -0.17 16.35 3.76
C PHE A 96 -0.20 15.35 4.94
N ASN A 97 0.32 14.15 4.76
CA ASN A 97 0.22 13.08 5.77
C ASN A 97 1.26 13.21 6.89
N GLU A 98 2.34 13.96 6.68
CA GLU A 98 3.36 14.23 7.70
C GLU A 98 3.08 15.50 8.51
N HIS A 99 2.03 16.23 8.18
CA HIS A 99 1.66 17.43 8.94
C HIS A 99 1.26 17.05 10.37
N GLU A 100 1.67 17.85 11.35
CA GLU A 100 1.42 17.60 12.79
C GLU A 100 -0.07 17.36 13.11
N SER A 101 -0.96 18.11 12.47
CA SER A 101 -2.43 17.96 12.65
C SER A 101 -2.97 16.61 12.15
N ARG A 102 -2.16 15.85 11.43
CA ARG A 102 -2.50 14.50 10.90
C ARG A 102 -1.91 13.38 11.74
N ARG A 103 -1.24 13.68 12.84
CA ARG A 103 -0.81 12.66 13.80
C ARG A 103 -2.02 12.04 14.48
N ILE A 104 -1.91 10.77 14.80
CA ILE A 104 -2.93 10.04 15.57
C ILE A 104 -2.86 10.51 17.02
N SER A 105 -3.62 11.55 17.33
CA SER A 105 -3.81 12.11 18.65
C SER A 105 -5.13 11.61 19.26
N GLU A 106 -5.35 11.85 20.56
CA GLU A 106 -6.64 11.55 21.22
C GLU A 106 -7.80 12.22 20.49
N HIS A 107 -7.65 13.51 20.19
CA HIS A 107 -8.66 14.27 19.45
C HIS A 107 -8.93 13.68 18.05
N PHE A 108 -7.87 13.24 17.34
CA PHE A 108 -8.02 12.56 16.06
C PHE A 108 -8.82 11.26 16.21
N ILE A 109 -8.52 10.44 17.22
CA ILE A 109 -9.19 9.16 17.49
C ILE A 109 -10.68 9.40 17.74
N GLU A 110 -11.03 10.31 18.66
CA GLU A 110 -12.43 10.62 18.98
C GLU A 110 -13.21 11.10 17.74
N LYS A 111 -12.61 12.00 16.95
CA LYS A 111 -13.22 12.49 15.72
C LYS A 111 -13.41 11.37 14.70
N ALA A 112 -12.39 10.55 14.43
CA ALA A 112 -12.44 9.45 13.46
C ALA A 112 -13.46 8.38 13.86
N VAL A 113 -13.55 8.06 15.15
CA VAL A 113 -14.53 7.12 15.70
C VAL A 113 -15.95 7.68 15.60
N ALA A 114 -16.15 8.97 15.88
CA ALA A 114 -17.45 9.62 15.73
C ALA A 114 -17.92 9.64 14.27
N GLU A 115 -17.04 9.97 13.32
CA GLU A 115 -17.31 9.92 11.87
C GLU A 115 -17.64 8.50 11.40
N ALA A 116 -16.91 7.49 11.87
CA ALA A 116 -17.19 6.10 11.57
C ALA A 116 -18.57 5.69 12.08
N ARG A 117 -18.93 6.03 13.32
CA ARG A 117 -20.25 5.75 13.89
C ARG A 117 -21.37 6.40 13.07
N ALA A 118 -21.19 7.65 12.66
CA ALA A 118 -22.18 8.35 11.83
C ALA A 118 -22.35 7.69 10.46
N SER A 119 -21.28 7.15 9.88
CA SER A 119 -21.33 6.48 8.58
C SER A 119 -21.99 5.09 8.63
N PHE A 120 -21.95 4.41 9.77
CA PHE A 120 -22.48 3.06 9.97
C PHE A 120 -23.79 3.04 10.78
N ALA A 121 -24.53 4.12 10.84
CA ALA A 121 -25.71 4.30 11.71
C ALA A 121 -26.86 3.29 11.51
N GLY A 122 -26.79 2.41 10.50
CA GLY A 122 -27.83 1.40 10.21
C GLY A 122 -27.57 0.00 10.80
N ASP A 123 -26.30 -0.43 10.95
CA ASP A 123 -25.95 -1.84 11.28
C ASP A 123 -25.07 -1.98 12.53
N ALA A 124 -24.58 -0.89 13.07
CA ALA A 124 -23.52 -0.88 14.08
C ALA A 124 -24.00 -1.18 15.52
N ALA A 125 -25.31 -1.19 15.78
CA ALA A 125 -25.83 -1.34 17.14
C ALA A 125 -25.58 -2.74 17.75
N ALA A 126 -25.45 -3.76 16.91
CA ALA A 126 -25.31 -5.15 17.35
C ALA A 126 -23.88 -5.53 17.80
N HIS A 127 -22.85 -4.75 17.45
CA HIS A 127 -21.44 -5.11 17.71
C HIS A 127 -20.70 -4.14 18.64
N HIS A 128 -21.42 -3.30 19.37
CA HIS A 128 -20.82 -2.26 20.23
C HIS A 128 -20.00 -2.77 21.42
N GLN A 129 -20.16 -4.00 21.82
CA GLN A 129 -19.50 -4.56 23.01
C GLN A 129 -18.29 -5.43 22.72
N ASP A 130 -18.09 -5.89 21.49
CA ASP A 130 -16.93 -6.71 21.14
C ASP A 130 -15.75 -5.81 20.71
N PRO A 131 -14.69 -5.70 21.55
CA PRO A 131 -13.50 -4.91 21.19
C PRO A 131 -12.76 -5.47 19.97
N SER A 132 -13.12 -6.66 19.51
CA SER A 132 -12.53 -7.33 18.34
C SER A 132 -13.28 -7.08 17.04
N ALA A 133 -14.43 -6.39 17.06
CA ALA A 133 -15.27 -6.21 15.87
C ALA A 133 -15.66 -4.75 15.62
N GLY A 134 -15.97 -4.44 14.37
CA GLY A 134 -16.54 -3.17 13.95
C GLY A 134 -15.74 -1.94 14.40
N ILE A 135 -16.45 -0.94 14.89
CA ILE A 135 -15.89 0.35 15.32
C ILE A 135 -14.96 0.22 16.54
N ALA A 136 -15.24 -0.72 17.44
CA ALA A 136 -14.38 -0.95 18.60
C ALA A 136 -12.98 -1.47 18.18
N ALA A 137 -12.94 -2.34 17.17
CA ALA A 137 -11.68 -2.79 16.58
C ALA A 137 -10.93 -1.66 15.86
N PHE A 138 -11.64 -0.79 15.17
CA PHE A 138 -11.06 0.39 14.52
C PHE A 138 -10.48 1.35 15.55
N ARG A 139 -11.23 1.65 16.64
CA ARG A 139 -10.72 2.44 17.77
C ARG A 139 -9.46 1.84 18.36
N PHE A 140 -9.46 0.55 18.66
CA PHE A 140 -8.30 -0.16 19.19
C PHE A 140 -7.06 -0.04 18.30
N MET A 141 -7.23 -0.16 16.96
CA MET A 141 -6.13 0.03 16.02
C MET A 141 -5.56 1.44 16.07
N LEU A 142 -6.39 2.47 16.18
CA LEU A 142 -5.95 3.85 16.30
C LEU A 142 -5.22 4.10 17.62
N GLU A 143 -5.79 3.62 18.75
CA GLU A 143 -5.20 3.75 20.09
C GLU A 143 -3.82 3.08 20.19
N ALA A 144 -3.68 1.87 19.63
CA ALA A 144 -2.41 1.14 19.56
C ALA A 144 -1.34 1.85 18.71
N ASN A 145 -1.73 2.84 17.91
CA ASN A 145 -0.84 3.61 17.02
C ASN A 145 -0.81 5.10 17.34
N LYS A 146 -1.23 5.48 18.56
CA LYS A 146 -1.20 6.87 19.02
C LYS A 146 0.21 7.45 18.93
N GLY A 147 0.31 8.68 18.43
CA GLY A 147 1.58 9.40 18.21
C GLY A 147 2.24 9.17 16.84
N ARG A 148 1.80 8.17 16.08
CA ARG A 148 2.29 7.94 14.71
C ARG A 148 1.75 8.97 13.73
N THR A 149 2.48 9.20 12.66
CA THR A 149 1.98 9.95 11.51
C THR A 149 1.00 9.11 10.71
N MET A 150 0.19 9.74 9.87
CA MET A 150 -0.74 9.02 9.02
C MET A 150 -0.01 8.12 7.99
N LEU A 151 1.19 8.51 7.56
CA LEU A 151 1.98 7.68 6.64
C LEU A 151 2.48 6.39 7.33
N GLU A 152 2.96 6.47 8.56
CA GLU A 152 3.37 5.30 9.35
C GLU A 152 2.19 4.38 9.65
N PHE A 153 1.01 4.95 9.92
CA PHE A 153 -0.20 4.16 10.10
C PHE A 153 -0.65 3.46 8.82
N GLN A 154 -0.57 4.13 7.67
CA GLN A 154 -0.87 3.51 6.37
C GLN A 154 0.10 2.37 6.03
N GLU A 155 1.35 2.47 6.48
CA GLU A 155 2.33 1.39 6.36
C GLU A 155 1.87 0.14 7.10
N LEU A 156 1.52 0.30 8.35
CA LEU A 156 0.98 -0.79 9.16
C LEU A 156 -0.30 -1.37 8.57
N MET A 157 -1.22 -0.51 8.13
CA MET A 157 -2.46 -0.97 7.50
C MET A 157 -2.22 -1.80 6.24
N THR A 158 -1.16 -1.50 5.48
CA THR A 158 -0.79 -2.32 4.31
C THR A 158 -0.38 -3.74 4.73
N VAL A 159 0.38 -3.88 5.82
CA VAL A 159 0.74 -5.21 6.37
C VAL A 159 -0.53 -5.99 6.72
N PHE A 160 -1.48 -5.38 7.44
CA PHE A 160 -2.74 -6.05 7.79
C PHE A 160 -3.61 -6.38 6.58
N GLN A 161 -3.64 -5.52 5.56
CA GLN A 161 -4.34 -5.80 4.31
C GLN A 161 -3.72 -7.00 3.58
N LEU A 162 -2.40 -7.12 3.54
CA LEU A 162 -1.69 -8.25 2.96
C LEU A 162 -1.94 -9.55 3.74
N LEU A 163 -1.87 -9.50 5.07
CA LEU A 163 -2.18 -10.65 5.92
C LEU A 163 -3.64 -11.12 5.76
N HIS A 164 -4.57 -10.19 5.61
CA HIS A 164 -5.96 -10.50 5.32
C HIS A 164 -6.12 -11.15 3.95
N TRP A 165 -5.59 -10.52 2.91
CA TRP A 165 -5.62 -11.02 1.54
C TRP A 165 -4.98 -12.41 1.40
N ASN A 166 -3.86 -12.62 2.07
CA ASN A 166 -3.17 -13.91 2.08
C ASN A 166 -3.87 -14.99 2.91
N GLY A 167 -4.88 -14.63 3.72
CA GLY A 167 -5.59 -15.55 4.62
C GLY A 167 -4.90 -15.81 5.95
N SER A 168 -3.74 -15.20 6.20
CA SER A 168 -2.96 -15.39 7.44
C SER A 168 -3.74 -14.95 8.69
N LEU A 169 -4.50 -13.84 8.61
CA LEU A 169 -5.34 -13.39 9.74
C LEU A 169 -6.44 -14.39 10.07
N ARG A 170 -6.99 -15.09 9.08
CA ARG A 170 -7.97 -16.14 9.29
C ARG A 170 -7.35 -17.34 10.01
N ALA A 171 -6.18 -17.79 9.55
CA ALA A 171 -5.44 -18.88 10.20
C ALA A 171 -5.04 -18.55 11.65
N MET A 172 -4.66 -17.30 11.94
CA MET A 172 -4.37 -16.86 13.32
C MET A 172 -5.62 -16.90 14.19
N ARG A 173 -6.77 -16.45 13.68
CA ARG A 173 -8.03 -16.53 14.40
C ARG A 173 -8.46 -17.98 14.68
N GLU A 174 -8.26 -18.89 13.74
CA GLU A 174 -8.52 -20.32 13.93
C GLU A 174 -7.60 -20.93 15.01
N ARG A 175 -6.40 -20.39 15.22
CA ARG A 175 -5.47 -20.72 16.32
C ARG A 175 -5.76 -19.97 17.60
N GLN A 176 -6.87 -19.23 17.68
CA GLN A 176 -7.32 -18.45 18.86
C GLN A 176 -6.36 -17.34 19.27
N CYS A 177 -5.52 -16.83 18.35
CA CYS A 177 -4.74 -15.63 18.62
C CYS A 177 -5.65 -14.42 18.84
N SER A 178 -5.45 -13.70 19.92
CA SER A 178 -6.20 -12.47 20.18
C SER A 178 -5.80 -11.36 19.21
N ARG A 179 -6.72 -10.42 18.96
CA ARG A 179 -6.43 -9.26 18.13
C ARG A 179 -5.29 -8.42 18.71
N GLN A 180 -5.23 -8.28 20.02
CA GLN A 180 -4.17 -7.54 20.72
C GLN A 180 -2.80 -8.14 20.44
N GLU A 181 -2.64 -9.45 20.53
CA GLU A 181 -1.39 -10.15 20.21
C GLU A 181 -0.99 -9.94 18.74
N VAL A 182 -1.94 -10.08 17.81
CA VAL A 182 -1.69 -9.87 16.38
C VAL A 182 -1.27 -8.42 16.10
N VAL A 183 -1.96 -7.44 16.67
CA VAL A 183 -1.61 -6.01 16.51
C VAL A 183 -0.26 -5.72 17.14
N ALA A 184 0.00 -6.18 18.35
CA ALA A 184 1.28 -5.96 19.03
C ALA A 184 2.45 -6.55 18.23
N HIS A 185 2.29 -7.78 17.72
CA HIS A 185 3.32 -8.46 16.94
C HIS A 185 3.65 -7.73 15.64
N TYR A 186 2.63 -7.35 14.87
CA TYR A 186 2.85 -6.74 13.55
C TYR A 186 3.08 -5.23 13.60
N SER A 187 2.67 -4.53 14.67
CA SER A 187 2.94 -3.10 14.83
C SER A 187 4.44 -2.78 14.97
N ALA A 188 5.24 -3.75 15.40
CA ALA A 188 6.70 -3.62 15.52
C ALA A 188 7.46 -4.09 14.26
N ARG A 189 6.76 -4.64 13.27
CA ARG A 189 7.37 -5.22 12.06
C ARG A 189 7.08 -4.39 10.83
N ALA A 190 8.12 -4.07 10.08
CA ALA A 190 7.97 -3.62 8.71
C ALA A 190 7.68 -4.82 7.78
N LEU A 191 7.13 -4.56 6.61
CA LEU A 191 7.02 -5.55 5.54
C LEU A 191 8.42 -5.86 5.00
N ASP A 192 8.99 -6.97 5.43
CA ASP A 192 10.32 -7.45 5.05
C ASP A 192 10.25 -8.54 3.95
N ASP A 193 11.41 -8.89 3.39
CA ASP A 193 11.49 -9.90 2.34
C ASP A 193 11.11 -11.30 2.84
N ALA A 194 11.37 -11.61 4.11
CA ALA A 194 10.98 -12.88 4.71
C ALA A 194 9.45 -13.05 4.73
N MET A 195 8.73 -11.97 5.05
CA MET A 195 7.25 -11.95 5.02
C MET A 195 6.71 -12.08 3.59
N ARG A 196 7.32 -11.38 2.61
CA ARG A 196 6.96 -11.51 1.18
C ARG A 196 7.18 -12.92 0.68
N GLU A 197 8.33 -13.51 0.98
CA GLU A 197 8.64 -14.89 0.60
C GLU A 197 7.70 -15.91 1.25
N GLN A 198 7.36 -15.75 2.52
CA GLN A 198 6.39 -16.61 3.18
C GLN A 198 5.04 -16.59 2.46
N MET A 199 4.50 -15.41 2.19
CA MET A 199 3.24 -15.27 1.45
C MET A 199 3.34 -15.87 0.04
N ALA A 200 4.47 -15.68 -0.65
CA ALA A 200 4.69 -16.24 -1.97
C ALA A 200 4.71 -17.77 -1.95
N ARG A 201 5.35 -18.39 -0.96
CA ARG A 201 5.33 -19.87 -0.77
C ARG A 201 3.92 -20.39 -0.51
N GLU A 202 3.12 -19.66 0.27
CA GLU A 202 1.72 -20.02 0.53
C GLU A 202 0.87 -19.95 -0.76
N TRP A 203 1.07 -18.94 -1.61
CA TRP A 203 0.41 -18.86 -2.92
C TRP A 203 0.88 -19.96 -3.87
N ALA A 204 2.17 -20.28 -3.89
CA ALA A 204 2.71 -21.39 -4.67
C ALA A 204 2.17 -22.76 -4.20
N SER A 205 1.88 -22.93 -2.89
CA SER A 205 1.19 -24.13 -2.37
C SER A 205 -0.22 -24.24 -2.88
N ARG A 206 -1.00 -23.14 -2.84
CA ARG A 206 -2.37 -23.09 -3.38
C ARG A 206 -2.41 -23.42 -4.87
N GLU A 207 -1.44 -22.93 -5.66
CA GLU A 207 -1.35 -23.28 -7.09
C GLU A 207 -1.14 -24.78 -7.28
N ARG A 208 -0.26 -25.40 -6.49
CA ARG A 208 -0.01 -26.86 -6.53
C ARG A 208 -1.25 -27.66 -6.12
N GLU A 209 -1.95 -27.25 -5.08
CA GLU A 209 -3.18 -27.87 -4.62
C GLU A 209 -4.29 -27.76 -5.69
N ALA A 210 -4.37 -26.62 -6.38
CA ALA A 210 -5.34 -26.39 -7.45
C ALA A 210 -4.95 -27.05 -8.78
N ALA A 211 -3.73 -27.56 -8.95
CA ALA A 211 -3.27 -28.17 -10.20
C ALA A 211 -4.16 -29.32 -10.68
N ALA A 212 -4.73 -30.10 -9.74
CA ALA A 212 -5.67 -31.20 -10.04
C ALA A 212 -7.02 -30.70 -10.62
N THR A 213 -7.39 -29.44 -10.39
CA THR A 213 -8.63 -28.80 -10.86
C THR A 213 -8.40 -27.79 -11.99
N GLY A 214 -7.23 -27.85 -12.64
CA GLY A 214 -6.88 -26.98 -13.76
C GLY A 214 -5.92 -25.84 -13.43
N GLY A 215 -5.57 -25.60 -12.16
CA GLY A 215 -4.60 -24.57 -11.74
C GLY A 215 -4.99 -23.16 -12.11
N GLY A 216 -3.98 -22.28 -12.18
CA GLY A 216 -4.15 -20.91 -12.66
C GLY A 216 -4.61 -19.91 -11.58
N VAL A 217 -4.56 -20.31 -10.29
CA VAL A 217 -4.94 -19.44 -9.16
C VAL A 217 -4.04 -18.20 -9.11
N ILE A 218 -2.72 -18.39 -9.22
CA ILE A 218 -1.75 -17.28 -9.23
C ILE A 218 -1.99 -16.37 -10.44
N ARG A 219 -2.19 -16.94 -11.64
CA ARG A 219 -2.43 -16.16 -12.85
C ARG A 219 -3.68 -15.30 -12.75
N ASN A 220 -4.77 -15.85 -12.22
CA ASN A 220 -6.04 -15.14 -12.08
C ASN A 220 -5.94 -14.01 -11.05
N GLU A 221 -5.29 -14.27 -9.92
CA GLU A 221 -5.11 -13.26 -8.87
C GLU A 221 -4.10 -12.19 -9.31
N LEU A 222 -3.05 -12.54 -10.06
CA LEU A 222 -2.11 -11.58 -10.64
C LEU A 222 -2.81 -10.62 -11.61
N ALA A 223 -3.64 -11.15 -12.52
CA ALA A 223 -4.43 -10.32 -13.42
C ALA A 223 -5.38 -9.37 -12.67
N ARG A 224 -5.94 -9.83 -11.52
CA ARG A 224 -6.75 -8.99 -10.65
C ARG A 224 -5.91 -7.90 -9.98
N ALA A 225 -4.77 -8.24 -9.39
CA ALA A 225 -3.86 -7.29 -8.74
C ALA A 225 -3.35 -6.21 -9.72
N GLU A 226 -3.07 -6.57 -10.96
CA GLU A 226 -2.69 -5.62 -12.01
C GLU A 226 -3.82 -4.66 -12.41
N ARG A 227 -5.06 -5.14 -12.44
CA ARG A 227 -6.23 -4.26 -12.67
C ARG A 227 -6.43 -3.30 -11.50
N GLU A 228 -6.32 -3.77 -10.25
CA GLU A 228 -6.41 -2.95 -9.05
C GLU A 228 -5.31 -1.88 -9.02
N LEU A 229 -4.07 -2.25 -9.36
CA LEU A 229 -2.94 -1.34 -9.43
C LEU A 229 -3.16 -0.23 -10.47
N ARG A 230 -3.63 -0.59 -11.67
CA ARG A 230 -3.95 0.39 -12.72
C ARG A 230 -5.08 1.32 -12.30
N ALA A 231 -6.16 0.80 -11.73
CA ALA A 231 -7.29 1.60 -11.28
C ALA A 231 -6.89 2.57 -10.16
N ALA A 232 -6.11 2.11 -9.19
CA ALA A 232 -5.61 2.95 -8.11
C ALA A 232 -4.66 4.05 -8.63
N ARG A 233 -3.79 3.72 -9.61
CA ARG A 233 -2.89 4.69 -10.25
C ARG A 233 -3.66 5.81 -10.96
N VAL A 234 -4.65 5.46 -11.77
CA VAL A 234 -5.47 6.44 -12.49
C VAL A 234 -6.27 7.32 -11.54
N ALA A 235 -6.68 6.77 -10.40
CA ALA A 235 -7.35 7.51 -9.33
C ALA A 235 -6.39 8.31 -8.42
N ALA A 236 -5.09 8.37 -8.74
CA ALA A 236 -4.04 9.04 -7.96
C ALA A 236 -4.00 8.59 -6.48
N ARG A 237 -4.38 7.35 -6.21
CA ARG A 237 -4.34 6.76 -4.86
C ARG A 237 -2.97 6.20 -4.55
N GLU A 238 -2.72 5.96 -3.28
CA GLU A 238 -1.54 5.22 -2.80
C GLU A 238 -1.56 3.78 -3.33
N LEU A 239 -0.42 3.27 -3.77
CA LEU A 239 -0.30 2.03 -4.56
C LEU A 239 0.43 0.90 -3.83
N ARG A 240 0.88 1.08 -2.59
CA ARG A 240 1.67 0.08 -1.87
C ARG A 240 0.97 -1.28 -1.85
N PHE A 241 -0.28 -1.33 -1.38
CA PHE A 241 -1.00 -2.59 -1.25
C PHE A 241 -1.15 -3.34 -2.60
N PRO A 242 -1.69 -2.75 -3.68
CA PRO A 242 -1.81 -3.47 -4.95
C PRO A 242 -0.46 -3.77 -5.60
N LYS A 243 0.58 -2.96 -5.37
CA LYS A 243 1.94 -3.23 -5.85
C LYS A 243 2.55 -4.43 -5.12
N GLU A 244 2.49 -4.47 -3.80
CA GLU A 244 2.97 -5.58 -2.99
C GLU A 244 2.25 -6.89 -3.32
N LYS A 245 0.93 -6.86 -3.50
CA LYS A 245 0.18 -8.03 -3.99
C LYS A 245 0.75 -8.58 -5.30
N ARG A 246 0.95 -7.70 -6.28
CA ARG A 246 1.52 -8.08 -7.57
C ARG A 246 2.91 -8.68 -7.41
N ASP A 247 3.77 -8.04 -6.64
CA ASP A 247 5.17 -8.44 -6.49
C ASP A 247 5.29 -9.79 -5.75
N ILE A 248 4.46 -10.03 -4.72
CA ILE A 248 4.34 -11.32 -4.03
C ILE A 248 3.86 -12.42 -4.99
N LEU A 249 2.87 -12.14 -5.84
CA LEU A 249 2.34 -13.11 -6.81
C LEU A 249 3.35 -13.42 -7.92
N LEU A 250 4.14 -12.43 -8.36
CA LEU A 250 5.25 -12.67 -9.30
C LEU A 250 6.34 -13.55 -8.68
N LEU A 251 6.63 -13.35 -7.40
CA LEU A 251 7.54 -14.23 -6.67
C LEU A 251 6.94 -15.65 -6.54
N ALA A 252 5.67 -15.77 -6.20
CA ALA A 252 4.97 -17.05 -6.11
C ALA A 252 4.97 -17.81 -7.46
N ALA A 253 4.77 -17.11 -8.57
CA ALA A 253 4.83 -17.70 -9.90
C ALA A 253 6.20 -18.30 -10.26
N ARG A 254 7.29 -17.73 -9.72
CA ARG A 254 8.65 -18.29 -9.87
C ARG A 254 8.87 -19.52 -9.00
N LEU A 255 8.17 -19.63 -7.86
CA LEU A 255 8.26 -20.74 -6.92
C LEU A 255 7.31 -21.90 -7.27
N ALA A 256 6.29 -21.64 -8.06
CA ALA A 256 5.37 -22.67 -8.54
C ALA A 256 6.01 -23.48 -9.68
N PRO A 257 5.76 -24.80 -9.76
CA PRO A 257 6.23 -25.58 -10.89
C PRO A 257 5.61 -25.07 -12.20
N PRO A 258 6.34 -25.13 -13.33
CA PRO A 258 5.77 -24.77 -14.63
C PRO A 258 4.54 -25.65 -14.91
N ASN A 259 3.42 -25.02 -15.27
CA ASN A 259 2.22 -25.75 -15.67
C ASN A 259 2.55 -26.61 -16.90
N SER A 260 2.47 -27.91 -16.77
CA SER A 260 2.74 -28.88 -17.84
C SER A 260 1.79 -28.78 -19.04
N ASN A 261 0.80 -27.87 -18.99
CA ASN A 261 -0.19 -27.68 -20.08
C ASN A 261 0.18 -26.61 -21.11
N SER A 262 1.29 -25.88 -20.95
CA SER A 262 1.71 -24.88 -21.95
C SER A 262 2.51 -25.45 -23.12
N ASP A 263 2.99 -26.70 -23.04
CA ASP A 263 3.81 -27.32 -24.08
C ASP A 263 3.02 -28.08 -25.17
N LEU A 264 1.70 -28.20 -25.03
CA LEU A 264 0.88 -28.93 -26.01
C LEU A 264 0.35 -28.06 -27.17
N THR A 265 0.51 -26.74 -27.12
CA THR A 265 0.06 -25.83 -28.21
C THR A 265 1.19 -25.35 -29.12
N ALA A 266 2.44 -25.73 -28.86
CA ALA A 266 3.59 -25.36 -29.68
C ALA A 266 4.03 -26.46 -30.69
N ARG A 267 3.22 -27.55 -30.79
CA ARG A 267 3.45 -28.61 -31.77
C ARG A 267 2.18 -28.89 -32.60
N ASN A 268 1.75 -27.93 -33.38
CA ASN A 268 0.95 -28.15 -34.59
C ASN A 268 1.17 -26.98 -35.56
#